data_aea2a7c16b6ccc9b83578d4b814d6f21
#
_entry.id   aea2a7c16b6ccc9b83578d4b814d6f21
#
_cell.length_a   1.000
_cell.length_b   1.000
_cell.length_c   1.000
_cell.angle_alpha   90.00
_cell.angle_beta   90.00
_cell.angle_gamma   90.00
#
_symmetry.space_group_name_H-M   'P 1'
#
loop_
_entity.id
_entity.type
_entity.pdbx_description
1 polymer ?
#
loop_
_entity_poly.entity_id
_entity_poly.type
_entity_poly.pdbx_seq_one_letter_code
_entity_poly.pdbx_strand_id
1 'polypeptide(L)'
;MFSQKFAFSCSLSWLSFVLVCAVSAACFVPALEAQENPYIVAYDHNLEEPGSLEVEYFSTFGTQRGGPDFHGFWSEFEYGATAWWTTEFYLDAQSTFGESTIFTGFRWENRFRPLKTEHFVNPVLYVEFENVNEADKILKEVEGHDVESDYAVPNSVARKEKDREMEFKLILSRNYKGWNFTENTLAVKNLSNNPWEFGYALGASRPLTLKGAAHRCNFCLQHLIAGVEMYGGLGDRYSFGLHNTSHYVAPGLAWNLPSGWTFRIEPTFGLNDQSHQFLLRWGASYEFSGFGETVQNLFKGHRP
;
A
#
# COMPACT_ATOMS: atom_id res chain seq x y z
N MET A 1 -50.44 5.10 60.36
CA MET A 1 -49.40 4.09 60.09
C MET A 1 -49.45 3.71 58.62
N PHE A 2 -49.07 4.66 57.75
CA PHE A 2 -48.95 4.49 56.28
C PHE A 2 -47.93 5.53 55.79
N SER A 3 -46.70 5.13 55.55
CA SER A 3 -45.72 5.83 54.70
C SER A 3 -44.44 5.06 54.78
N GLN A 4 -44.04 4.47 53.70
CA GLN A 4 -42.70 4.14 53.25
C GLN A 4 -42.72 2.90 52.36
N LYS A 5 -43.18 3.02 51.10
CA LYS A 5 -42.98 1.99 50.09
C LYS A 5 -42.94 2.55 48.62
N PHE A 6 -42.79 3.85 48.43
CA PHE A 6 -42.85 4.41 47.04
C PHE A 6 -41.54 5.00 46.49
N ALA A 7 -40.45 5.00 47.27
CA ALA A 7 -39.20 5.64 46.83
C ALA A 7 -38.19 4.72 46.12
N PHE A 8 -38.37 3.39 46.11
CA PHE A 8 -37.37 2.46 45.58
C PHE A 8 -37.61 1.99 44.14
N SER A 9 -38.79 2.23 43.58
CA SER A 9 -39.16 1.78 42.25
C SER A 9 -38.71 2.75 41.14
N CYS A 10 -38.47 4.02 41.43
CA CYS A 10 -38.16 5.03 40.44
C CYS A 10 -36.65 5.09 40.09
N SER A 11 -35.75 4.70 41.01
CA SER A 11 -34.31 4.72 40.78
C SER A 11 -33.80 3.56 39.91
N LEU A 12 -34.49 2.41 39.97
CA LEU A 12 -34.10 1.23 39.18
C LEU A 12 -34.44 1.40 37.69
N SER A 13 -35.54 2.09 37.38
CA SER A 13 -35.95 2.38 36.00
C SER A 13 -35.03 3.40 35.32
N TRP A 14 -34.47 4.37 36.04
CA TRP A 14 -33.53 5.34 35.53
C TRP A 14 -32.16 4.71 35.22
N LEU A 15 -31.66 3.84 36.08
CA LEU A 15 -30.42 3.08 35.85
C LEU A 15 -30.55 2.15 34.64
N SER A 16 -31.68 1.47 34.46
CA SER A 16 -31.94 0.61 33.31
C SER A 16 -32.03 1.44 32.01
N PHE A 17 -32.65 2.61 32.06
CA PHE A 17 -32.74 3.50 30.92
C PHE A 17 -31.36 4.07 30.50
N VAL A 18 -30.55 4.50 31.46
CA VAL A 18 -29.18 4.99 31.21
C VAL A 18 -28.27 3.86 30.68
N LEU A 19 -28.41 2.63 31.21
CA LEU A 19 -27.66 1.48 30.72
C LEU A 19 -28.05 1.10 29.29
N VAL A 20 -29.34 1.12 28.94
CA VAL A 20 -29.83 0.89 27.57
C VAL A 20 -29.36 1.99 26.61
N CYS A 21 -29.39 3.26 27.05
CA CYS A 21 -28.87 4.37 26.25
C CYS A 21 -27.35 4.29 26.06
N ALA A 22 -26.58 3.88 27.08
CA ALA A 22 -25.13 3.70 26.98
C ALA A 22 -24.77 2.50 26.10
N VAL A 23 -25.51 1.40 26.16
CA VAL A 23 -25.31 0.24 25.24
C VAL A 23 -25.73 0.59 23.81
N SER A 24 -26.82 1.37 23.64
CA SER A 24 -27.23 1.83 22.31
C SER A 24 -26.21 2.81 21.70
N ALA A 25 -25.61 3.69 22.52
CA ALA A 25 -24.57 4.62 22.05
C ALA A 25 -23.25 3.89 21.68
N ALA A 26 -22.93 2.79 22.35
CA ALA A 26 -21.78 1.95 22.02
C ALA A 26 -21.98 1.15 20.71
N CYS A 27 -23.23 0.94 20.26
CA CYS A 27 -23.55 0.26 19.01
C CYS A 27 -23.55 1.19 17.78
N PHE A 28 -23.37 2.51 17.96
CA PHE A 28 -23.26 3.52 16.90
C PHE A 28 -21.87 4.12 16.82
N VAL A 29 -20.82 3.34 17.05
CA VAL A 29 -19.50 3.69 16.51
C VAL A 29 -19.63 3.43 15.00
N PRO A 30 -19.59 4.45 14.12
CA PRO A 30 -19.41 4.19 12.72
C PRO A 30 -18.14 3.35 12.64
N ALA A 31 -18.19 2.20 11.98
CA ALA A 31 -16.98 1.53 11.55
C ALA A 31 -16.25 2.60 10.70
N LEU A 32 -15.13 3.10 11.20
CA LEU A 32 -14.15 3.77 10.35
C LEU A 32 -13.72 2.64 9.41
N GLU A 33 -14.26 2.66 8.19
CA GLU A 33 -13.70 1.85 7.12
C GLU A 33 -12.27 2.36 6.96
N ALA A 34 -11.28 1.50 7.18
CA ALA A 34 -9.90 1.79 6.82
C ALA A 34 -9.92 2.26 5.36
N GLN A 35 -9.32 3.40 5.10
CA GLN A 35 -9.24 3.91 3.74
C GLN A 35 -8.03 3.23 3.13
N GLU A 36 -8.27 2.13 2.42
CA GLU A 36 -7.27 1.41 1.64
C GLU A 36 -6.51 2.36 0.71
N ASN A 37 -5.18 2.17 0.61
CA ASN A 37 -4.36 2.89 -0.35
C ASN A 37 -4.85 2.61 -1.79
N PRO A 38 -5.30 3.62 -2.55
CA PRO A 38 -5.83 3.41 -3.90
C PRO A 38 -4.74 3.28 -4.97
N TYR A 39 -3.49 3.49 -4.61
CA TYR A 39 -2.32 3.52 -5.49
C TYR A 39 -1.61 2.16 -5.53
N ILE A 40 -0.76 1.97 -6.54
CA ILE A 40 0.11 0.78 -6.65
C ILE A 40 1.57 1.15 -6.38
N VAL A 41 2.02 2.35 -6.74
CA VAL A 41 3.41 2.80 -6.55
C VAL A 41 3.53 3.88 -5.48
N ALA A 42 2.63 4.84 -5.49
CA ALA A 42 2.62 5.88 -4.48
C ALA A 42 1.97 5.38 -3.18
N TYR A 43 2.45 5.86 -2.06
CA TYR A 43 1.85 5.65 -0.75
C TYR A 43 1.17 6.90 -0.25
N ASP A 44 0.06 6.74 0.44
CA ASP A 44 -0.53 7.83 1.20
C ASP A 44 -0.20 7.73 2.70
N HIS A 45 -0.86 8.52 3.54
CA HIS A 45 -0.58 8.56 4.98
C HIS A 45 -1.39 7.55 5.80
N ASN A 46 -2.24 6.75 5.16
CA ASN A 46 -2.97 5.70 5.84
C ASN A 46 -2.03 4.53 6.11
N LEU A 47 -2.15 3.96 7.29
CA LEU A 47 -1.44 2.76 7.72
C LEU A 47 -2.48 1.68 7.99
N GLU A 48 -2.06 0.43 7.93
CA GLU A 48 -2.89 -0.71 8.28
C GLU A 48 -3.44 -0.59 9.73
N GLU A 49 -4.67 -1.02 9.96
CA GLU A 49 -5.30 -0.94 11.27
C GLU A 49 -4.55 -1.77 12.32
N PRO A 50 -4.40 -1.26 13.55
CA PRO A 50 -3.67 -1.98 14.60
C PRO A 50 -4.24 -3.37 14.87
N GLY A 51 -3.42 -4.40 14.66
CA GLY A 51 -3.78 -5.80 14.84
C GLY A 51 -4.46 -6.45 13.65
N SER A 52 -4.66 -5.74 12.54
CA SER A 52 -5.11 -6.30 11.26
C SER A 52 -3.92 -6.81 10.44
N LEU A 53 -4.18 -7.76 9.57
CA LEU A 53 -3.25 -8.30 8.57
C LEU A 53 -3.92 -8.18 7.22
N GLU A 54 -3.32 -7.45 6.30
CA GLU A 54 -3.67 -7.49 4.89
C GLU A 54 -2.76 -8.49 4.15
N VAL A 55 -3.35 -9.26 3.27
CA VAL A 55 -2.62 -10.15 2.36
C VAL A 55 -2.93 -9.72 0.95
N GLU A 56 -1.88 -9.33 0.23
CA GLU A 56 -2.00 -8.82 -1.13
C GLU A 56 -1.29 -9.72 -2.14
N TYR A 57 -1.81 -9.71 -3.34
CA TYR A 57 -1.17 -10.27 -4.53
C TYR A 57 -1.19 -9.24 -5.64
N PHE A 58 -0.02 -8.92 -6.14
CA PHE A 58 0.15 -8.03 -7.29
C PHE A 58 0.76 -8.74 -8.48
N SER A 59 0.41 -8.24 -9.65
CA SER A 59 0.82 -8.77 -10.94
C SER A 59 1.05 -7.62 -11.91
N THR A 60 2.21 -7.61 -12.54
CA THR A 60 2.60 -6.62 -13.55
C THR A 60 3.01 -7.34 -14.82
N PHE A 61 2.26 -7.12 -15.91
CA PHE A 61 2.70 -7.48 -17.25
C PHE A 61 3.42 -6.28 -17.86
N GLY A 62 4.65 -6.49 -18.33
CA GLY A 62 5.49 -5.44 -18.90
C GLY A 62 5.95 -5.73 -20.32
N THR A 63 5.85 -4.71 -21.18
CA THR A 63 6.45 -4.72 -22.52
C THR A 63 7.67 -3.82 -22.52
N GLN A 64 8.79 -4.35 -23.06
CA GLN A 64 10.08 -3.67 -23.05
C GLN A 64 10.51 -3.28 -24.46
N ARG A 65 11.35 -2.23 -24.53
CA ARG A 65 12.08 -1.91 -25.76
C ARG A 65 13.38 -2.71 -25.76
N GLY A 66 13.58 -3.52 -26.79
CA GLY A 66 14.85 -4.25 -26.99
C GLY A 66 15.06 -5.51 -26.14
N GLY A 67 14.10 -5.88 -25.30
CA GLY A 67 14.12 -7.08 -24.47
C GLY A 67 12.83 -7.91 -24.57
N PRO A 68 12.80 -9.12 -24.00
CA PRO A 68 11.58 -9.92 -23.94
C PRO A 68 10.58 -9.32 -22.97
N ASP A 69 9.28 -9.46 -23.27
CA ASP A 69 8.21 -9.11 -22.35
C ASP A 69 8.29 -9.96 -21.08
N PHE A 70 7.76 -9.43 -19.98
CA PHE A 70 7.81 -10.11 -18.70
C PHE A 70 6.49 -10.02 -17.95
N HIS A 71 6.36 -10.89 -16.96
CA HIS A 71 5.29 -10.88 -15.97
C HIS A 71 5.94 -10.98 -14.59
N GLY A 72 5.99 -9.87 -13.89
CA GLY A 72 6.40 -9.81 -12.49
C GLY A 72 5.20 -9.96 -11.57
N PHE A 73 5.40 -10.58 -10.41
CA PHE A 73 4.35 -10.74 -9.42
C PHE A 73 4.94 -10.89 -8.03
N TRP A 74 4.19 -10.40 -7.02
CA TRP A 74 4.58 -10.56 -5.63
C TRP A 74 3.40 -10.85 -4.73
N SER A 75 3.69 -11.46 -3.60
CA SER A 75 2.77 -11.59 -2.49
C SER A 75 3.28 -10.76 -1.33
N GLU A 76 2.39 -10.02 -0.71
CA GLU A 76 2.66 -9.06 0.34
C GLU A 76 1.83 -9.39 1.58
N PHE A 77 2.43 -9.17 2.74
CA PHE A 77 1.82 -9.38 4.05
C PHE A 77 2.04 -8.12 4.86
N GLU A 78 1.02 -7.26 4.92
CA GLU A 78 1.02 -6.01 5.68
C GLU A 78 0.38 -6.23 7.05
N TYR A 79 1.07 -5.85 8.12
CA TYR A 79 0.58 -5.97 9.48
C TYR A 79 0.61 -4.64 10.21
N GLY A 80 -0.55 -4.20 10.68
CA GLY A 80 -0.69 -3.05 11.57
C GLY A 80 -0.19 -3.36 12.98
N ALA A 81 1.09 -3.08 13.24
CA ALA A 81 1.69 -3.35 14.54
C ALA A 81 1.17 -2.40 15.62
N THR A 82 0.98 -1.12 15.28
CA THR A 82 0.38 -0.08 16.14
C THR A 82 -0.29 0.98 15.26
N ALA A 83 -1.04 1.93 15.86
CA ALA A 83 -1.64 3.05 15.14
C ALA A 83 -0.65 4.01 14.44
N TRP A 84 0.65 3.83 14.62
CA TRP A 84 1.69 4.67 14.06
C TRP A 84 2.81 3.89 13.38
N TRP A 85 2.71 2.55 13.32
CA TRP A 85 3.70 1.66 12.71
C TRP A 85 3.01 0.48 12.03
N THR A 86 3.29 0.32 10.76
CA THR A 86 2.96 -0.83 9.91
C THR A 86 4.24 -1.48 9.43
N THR A 87 4.26 -2.80 9.34
CA THR A 87 5.37 -3.59 8.80
C THR A 87 4.87 -4.53 7.73
N GLU A 88 5.62 -4.64 6.64
CA GLU A 88 5.24 -5.39 5.45
C GLU A 88 6.37 -6.32 5.01
N PHE A 89 6.00 -7.47 4.47
CA PHE A 89 6.95 -8.44 3.95
C PHE A 89 6.50 -8.94 2.58
N TYR A 90 7.41 -8.86 1.62
CA TYR A 90 7.17 -9.18 0.23
C TYR A 90 7.96 -10.40 -0.22
N LEU A 91 7.34 -11.19 -1.11
CA LEU A 91 7.97 -12.29 -1.84
C LEU A 91 7.81 -12.04 -3.33
N ASP A 92 8.92 -11.77 -4.01
CA ASP A 92 8.96 -11.33 -5.38
C ASP A 92 9.36 -12.44 -6.34
N ALA A 93 8.70 -12.52 -7.49
CA ALA A 93 9.00 -13.49 -8.53
C ALA A 93 8.68 -12.91 -9.92
N GLN A 94 9.32 -13.44 -10.94
CA GLN A 94 9.17 -12.98 -12.31
C GLN A 94 9.22 -14.13 -13.31
N SER A 95 8.40 -14.02 -14.35
CA SER A 95 8.43 -14.86 -15.54
C SER A 95 8.81 -13.99 -16.75
N THR A 96 9.93 -14.26 -17.38
CA THR A 96 10.36 -13.59 -18.61
C THR A 96 10.02 -14.48 -19.80
N PHE A 97 9.30 -13.93 -20.79
CA PHE A 97 8.80 -14.72 -21.90
C PHE A 97 9.93 -15.25 -22.78
N GLY A 98 9.88 -16.55 -23.07
CA GLY A 98 10.94 -17.22 -23.80
C GLY A 98 12.14 -17.66 -22.96
N GLU A 99 12.14 -17.35 -21.65
CA GLU A 99 13.22 -17.75 -20.75
C GLU A 99 12.71 -18.64 -19.62
N SER A 100 12.53 -18.09 -18.40
CA SER A 100 12.17 -18.85 -17.21
C SER A 100 11.33 -18.03 -16.21
N THR A 101 10.63 -18.75 -15.33
CA THR A 101 10.06 -18.17 -14.11
C THR A 101 11.03 -18.38 -12.96
N ILE A 102 11.32 -17.35 -12.22
CA ILE A 102 12.30 -17.36 -11.12
C ILE A 102 11.76 -16.59 -9.91
N PHE A 103 12.18 -17.00 -8.73
CA PHE A 103 12.05 -16.19 -7.51
C PHE A 103 13.13 -15.11 -7.56
N THR A 104 12.74 -13.84 -7.47
CA THR A 104 13.67 -12.71 -7.57
C THR A 104 14.19 -12.31 -6.21
N GLY A 105 13.37 -12.31 -5.17
CA GLY A 105 13.84 -11.96 -3.85
C GLY A 105 12.74 -11.71 -2.84
N PHE A 106 13.11 -11.00 -1.79
CA PHE A 106 12.18 -10.55 -0.75
C PHE A 106 12.51 -9.11 -0.34
N ARG A 107 11.49 -8.42 0.18
CA ARG A 107 11.62 -7.08 0.74
C ARG A 107 10.99 -7.03 2.11
N TRP A 108 11.48 -6.13 2.97
CA TRP A 108 10.93 -5.90 4.29
C TRP A 108 10.80 -4.40 4.52
N GLU A 109 9.57 -3.95 4.55
CA GLU A 109 9.16 -2.57 4.65
C GLU A 109 8.66 -2.22 6.04
N ASN A 110 8.85 -0.95 6.46
CA ASN A 110 8.29 -0.39 7.67
C ASN A 110 7.86 1.05 7.43
N ARG A 111 6.63 1.37 7.77
CA ARG A 111 6.07 2.73 7.69
C ARG A 111 5.75 3.28 9.07
N PHE A 112 6.14 4.52 9.32
CA PHE A 112 5.98 5.18 10.60
C PHE A 112 5.26 6.51 10.42
N ARG A 113 4.09 6.67 11.05
CA ARG A 113 3.31 7.91 11.06
C ARG A 113 3.57 8.69 12.34
N PRO A 114 4.38 9.78 12.31
CA PRO A 114 4.74 10.54 13.51
C PRO A 114 3.59 11.36 14.09
N LEU A 115 2.59 11.72 13.26
CA LEU A 115 1.44 12.51 13.69
C LEU A 115 0.25 11.61 14.03
N LYS A 116 -0.30 11.78 15.23
CA LYS A 116 -1.42 10.94 15.74
C LYS A 116 -2.79 11.35 15.19
N THR A 117 -2.90 12.56 14.65
CA THR A 117 -4.15 13.12 14.14
C THR A 117 -3.92 13.70 12.75
N GLU A 118 -5.00 13.83 11.98
CA GLU A 118 -4.99 14.47 10.67
C GLU A 118 -4.54 15.94 10.76
N HIS A 119 -3.63 16.31 9.86
CA HIS A 119 -3.11 17.65 9.67
C HIS A 119 -3.29 18.11 8.23
N PHE A 120 -2.89 19.36 7.94
CA PHE A 120 -2.91 19.90 6.58
C PHE A 120 -2.06 19.07 5.61
N VAL A 121 -0.94 18.56 6.08
CA VAL A 121 -0.08 17.57 5.41
C VAL A 121 0.29 16.52 6.46
N ASN A 122 0.19 15.27 6.09
CA ASN A 122 0.42 14.13 6.96
C ASN A 122 1.68 13.39 6.49
N PRO A 123 2.82 13.54 7.19
CA PRO A 123 4.05 12.86 6.85
C PRO A 123 4.01 11.40 7.33
N VAL A 124 4.59 10.51 6.52
CA VAL A 124 4.96 9.14 6.90
C VAL A 124 6.42 8.93 6.53
N LEU A 125 7.16 8.32 7.43
CA LEU A 125 8.53 7.88 7.20
C LEU A 125 8.50 6.41 6.82
N TYR A 126 9.20 6.07 5.75
CA TYR A 126 9.28 4.73 5.20
C TYR A 126 10.73 4.28 5.16
N VAL A 127 10.97 3.04 5.52
CA VAL A 127 12.24 2.37 5.36
C VAL A 127 12.00 0.93 4.91
N GLU A 128 12.68 0.52 3.85
CA GLU A 128 12.65 -0.84 3.31
C GLU A 128 14.05 -1.40 3.17
N PHE A 129 14.19 -2.68 3.46
CA PHE A 129 15.35 -3.48 3.12
C PHE A 129 14.97 -4.42 1.98
N GLU A 130 15.71 -4.35 0.90
CA GLU A 130 15.55 -5.18 -0.28
C GLU A 130 16.71 -6.18 -0.41
N ASN A 131 16.37 -7.40 -0.80
CA ASN A 131 17.34 -8.44 -1.15
C ASN A 131 16.81 -9.19 -2.36
N VAL A 132 16.95 -8.57 -3.49
CA VAL A 132 16.49 -9.07 -4.79
C VAL A 132 17.67 -9.43 -5.67
N ASN A 133 17.42 -10.04 -6.81
CA ASN A 133 18.45 -10.26 -7.81
C ASN A 133 18.17 -9.40 -9.05
N GLU A 134 19.22 -9.12 -9.83
CA GLU A 134 19.18 -8.23 -10.99
C GLU A 134 18.21 -8.68 -12.12
N ALA A 135 17.57 -9.85 -11.98
CA ALA A 135 16.56 -10.28 -12.93
C ALA A 135 15.19 -9.66 -12.65
N ASP A 136 15.01 -9.01 -11.50
CA ASP A 136 13.80 -8.23 -11.23
C ASP A 136 13.76 -7.00 -12.14
N LYS A 137 12.63 -6.82 -12.83
CA LYS A 137 12.48 -5.74 -13.83
C LYS A 137 11.47 -4.67 -13.38
N ILE A 138 10.84 -4.88 -12.22
CA ILE A 138 9.79 -3.99 -11.73
C ILE A 138 10.37 -2.95 -10.79
N LEU A 139 11.26 -3.35 -9.88
CA LEU A 139 11.78 -2.47 -8.82
C LEU A 139 12.57 -1.28 -9.37
N LYS A 140 13.28 -1.48 -10.48
CA LYS A 140 14.14 -0.44 -11.08
C LYS A 140 13.40 0.75 -11.71
N GLU A 141 12.09 0.68 -11.86
CA GLU A 141 11.33 1.73 -12.55
C GLU A 141 11.21 3.05 -11.77
N VAL A 142 11.34 3.02 -10.45
CA VAL A 142 11.25 4.21 -9.58
C VAL A 142 12.62 4.74 -9.19
N GLU A 143 13.67 3.95 -9.30
CA GLU A 143 15.01 4.27 -8.80
C GLU A 143 15.86 5.12 -9.73
N GLY A 144 15.44 5.33 -10.96
CA GLY A 144 16.09 6.27 -11.85
C GLY A 144 17.26 5.77 -12.63
N HIS A 145 17.40 4.48 -12.79
CA HIS A 145 18.42 3.87 -13.61
C HIS A 145 18.20 4.03 -15.10
N ASP A 146 19.30 3.89 -15.86
CA ASP A 146 19.30 3.62 -17.30
C ASP A 146 18.84 2.17 -17.51
N VAL A 147 17.56 1.98 -17.58
CA VAL A 147 16.91 0.68 -17.55
C VAL A 147 17.07 -0.10 -18.85
N GLU A 148 17.36 0.59 -19.96
CA GLU A 148 17.41 -0.03 -21.30
C GLU A 148 18.49 -1.12 -21.41
N SER A 149 19.64 -0.96 -20.76
CA SER A 149 20.74 -1.93 -20.80
C SER A 149 20.45 -3.20 -19.98
N ASP A 150 19.69 -3.08 -18.87
CA ASP A 150 19.47 -4.16 -17.91
C ASP A 150 18.35 -5.11 -18.35
N TYR A 151 17.39 -4.62 -19.13
CA TYR A 151 16.29 -5.44 -19.63
C TYR A 151 16.68 -6.51 -20.63
N ALA A 152 17.78 -6.32 -21.36
CA ALA A 152 18.26 -7.27 -22.33
C ALA A 152 19.09 -8.41 -21.73
N VAL A 153 19.50 -8.31 -20.44
CA VAL A 153 20.29 -9.34 -19.77
C VAL A 153 19.42 -10.57 -19.50
N PRO A 154 19.81 -11.76 -19.98
CA PRO A 154 19.03 -12.98 -19.73
C PRO A 154 18.94 -13.32 -18.24
N ASN A 155 17.81 -13.85 -17.79
CA ASN A 155 17.56 -14.27 -16.40
C ASN A 155 18.66 -15.20 -15.86
N SER A 156 19.21 -16.09 -16.69
CA SER A 156 20.28 -17.02 -16.32
C SER A 156 21.58 -16.33 -15.90
N VAL A 157 21.78 -15.09 -16.34
CA VAL A 157 22.92 -14.24 -15.99
C VAL A 157 22.55 -13.30 -14.87
N ALA A 158 21.52 -12.48 -15.05
CA ALA A 158 21.06 -11.45 -14.11
C ALA A 158 20.77 -12.00 -12.71
N ARG A 159 20.14 -13.17 -12.59
CA ARG A 159 19.85 -13.82 -11.30
C ARG A 159 21.07 -14.18 -10.43
N LYS A 160 22.28 -14.14 -10.97
CA LYS A 160 23.50 -14.43 -10.22
C LYS A 160 23.99 -13.24 -9.42
N GLU A 161 23.61 -12.06 -9.85
CA GLU A 161 23.92 -10.82 -9.17
C GLU A 161 22.80 -10.53 -8.18
N LYS A 162 23.19 -10.15 -6.96
CA LYS A 162 22.25 -9.82 -5.90
C LYS A 162 22.32 -8.33 -5.65
N ASP A 163 21.16 -7.75 -5.67
CA ASP A 163 20.97 -6.39 -5.25
C ASP A 163 20.49 -6.35 -3.81
N ARG A 164 21.17 -5.57 -2.98
CA ARG A 164 20.80 -5.37 -1.59
C ARG A 164 20.75 -3.88 -1.33
N GLU A 165 19.57 -3.41 -1.03
CA GLU A 165 19.32 -2.00 -0.93
C GLU A 165 18.59 -1.62 0.35
N MET A 166 18.77 -0.38 0.72
CA MET A 166 17.97 0.30 1.72
C MET A 166 17.26 1.45 1.03
N GLU A 167 15.95 1.36 0.95
CA GLU A 167 15.12 2.44 0.45
C GLU A 167 14.55 3.26 1.61
N PHE A 168 14.51 4.56 1.43
CA PHE A 168 13.90 5.54 2.33
C PHE A 168 12.92 6.39 1.54
N LYS A 169 11.69 6.52 2.05
CA LYS A 169 10.71 7.46 1.48
C LYS A 169 10.26 8.46 2.55
N LEU A 170 10.12 9.70 2.14
CA LEU A 170 9.30 10.67 2.84
C LEU A 170 7.97 10.78 2.08
N ILE A 171 6.91 10.32 2.68
CA ILE A 171 5.56 10.37 2.13
C ILE A 171 4.86 11.58 2.72
N LEU A 172 4.35 12.46 1.88
CA LEU A 172 3.57 13.63 2.25
C LEU A 172 2.19 13.52 1.61
N SER A 173 1.16 13.37 2.41
CA SER A 173 -0.18 13.13 1.88
C SER A 173 -1.23 14.03 2.53
N ARG A 174 -2.30 14.29 1.79
CA ARG A 174 -3.41 15.13 2.22
C ARG A 174 -4.74 14.70 1.61
N ASN A 175 -5.77 14.64 2.46
CA ASN A 175 -7.15 14.55 2.03
C ASN A 175 -7.79 15.94 1.95
N TYR A 176 -8.35 16.31 0.78
CA TYR A 176 -9.00 17.60 0.58
C TYR A 176 -10.21 17.50 -0.34
N LYS A 177 -11.40 17.81 0.21
CA LYS A 177 -12.68 17.79 -0.53
C LYS A 177 -12.95 16.47 -1.27
N GLY A 178 -12.57 15.35 -0.66
CA GLY A 178 -12.75 14.01 -1.22
C GLY A 178 -11.66 13.59 -2.22
N TRP A 179 -10.68 14.44 -2.49
CA TRP A 179 -9.44 14.06 -3.16
C TRP A 179 -8.41 13.63 -2.13
N ASN A 180 -7.66 12.59 -2.44
CA ASN A 180 -6.38 12.29 -1.83
C ASN A 180 -5.27 12.78 -2.77
N PHE A 181 -4.30 13.49 -2.22
CA PHE A 181 -3.07 13.88 -2.90
C PHE A 181 -1.89 13.36 -2.11
N THR A 182 -0.96 12.75 -2.79
CA THR A 182 0.27 12.26 -2.16
C THR A 182 1.51 12.58 -3.00
N GLU A 183 2.60 12.75 -2.31
CA GLU A 183 3.94 12.90 -2.85
C GLU A 183 4.88 12.03 -2.02
N ASN A 184 5.71 11.23 -2.70
CA ASN A 184 6.73 10.38 -2.11
C ASN A 184 8.07 10.75 -2.71
N THR A 185 8.98 11.25 -1.91
CA THR A 185 10.39 11.44 -2.28
C THR A 185 11.18 10.22 -1.81
N LEU A 186 11.91 9.61 -2.74
CA LEU A 186 12.66 8.37 -2.53
C LEU A 186 14.15 8.64 -2.51
N ALA A 187 14.86 7.91 -1.67
CA ALA A 187 16.32 7.83 -1.65
C ALA A 187 16.73 6.38 -1.40
N VAL A 188 17.45 5.81 -2.35
CA VAL A 188 17.89 4.41 -2.34
C VAL A 188 19.39 4.34 -2.15
N LYS A 189 19.84 3.37 -1.37
CA LYS A 189 21.26 3.09 -1.14
C LYS A 189 21.54 1.61 -1.33
N ASN A 190 22.15 1.30 -2.44
CA ASN A 190 22.72 -0.02 -2.66
C ASN A 190 23.90 -0.25 -1.70
N LEU A 191 23.90 -1.38 -1.01
CA LEU A 191 24.88 -1.70 0.02
C LEU A 191 26.24 -2.19 -0.56
N SER A 192 26.31 -2.35 -1.88
CA SER A 192 27.50 -2.83 -2.61
C SER A 192 28.40 -1.72 -3.17
N ASN A 193 28.31 -0.50 -2.66
CA ASN A 193 29.11 0.71 -3.00
C ASN A 193 28.56 1.60 -4.14
N ASN A 194 27.39 1.35 -4.66
CA ASN A 194 26.77 2.27 -5.62
C ASN A 194 26.45 3.63 -4.99
N PRO A 195 26.32 4.70 -5.77
CA PRO A 195 25.92 6.01 -5.24
C PRO A 195 24.51 5.96 -4.61
N TRP A 196 24.13 7.00 -3.88
CA TRP A 196 22.74 7.25 -3.55
C TRP A 196 21.98 7.59 -4.82
N GLU A 197 20.82 7.01 -4.95
CA GLU A 197 19.87 7.23 -6.05
C GLU A 197 18.59 7.83 -5.50
N PHE A 198 17.89 8.56 -6.35
CA PHE A 198 16.72 9.33 -5.96
C PHE A 198 15.57 9.11 -6.94
N GLY A 199 14.36 9.13 -6.41
CA GLY A 199 13.14 9.01 -7.18
C GLY A 199 12.00 9.79 -6.59
N TYR A 200 10.87 9.76 -7.27
CA TYR A 200 9.63 10.38 -6.82
C TYR A 200 8.42 9.57 -7.26
N ALA A 201 7.35 9.64 -6.46
CA ALA A 201 6.03 9.20 -6.86
C ALA A 201 4.99 10.22 -6.41
N LEU A 202 4.10 10.59 -7.32
CA LEU A 202 3.00 11.53 -7.11
C LEU A 202 1.69 10.81 -7.34
N GLY A 203 0.70 11.01 -6.49
CA GLY A 203 -0.62 10.42 -6.62
C GLY A 203 -1.73 11.43 -6.41
N ALA A 204 -2.81 11.30 -7.20
CA ALA A 204 -4.05 12.02 -6.98
C ALA A 204 -5.23 11.07 -7.24
N SER A 205 -6.11 10.88 -6.26
CA SER A 205 -7.23 9.96 -6.37
C SER A 205 -8.51 10.51 -5.74
N ARG A 206 -9.65 9.93 -6.14
CA ARG A 206 -10.95 10.31 -5.60
C ARG A 206 -11.97 9.19 -5.78
N PRO A 207 -12.85 8.93 -4.80
CA PRO A 207 -14.06 8.13 -5.00
C PRO A 207 -14.93 8.73 -6.12
N LEU A 208 -15.52 7.89 -6.97
CA LEU A 208 -16.37 8.33 -8.08
C LEU A 208 -17.62 9.06 -7.59
N THR A 209 -18.02 8.84 -6.35
CA THR A 209 -19.03 9.63 -5.67
C THR A 209 -18.69 9.80 -4.19
N LEU A 210 -18.99 10.98 -3.63
CA LEU A 210 -18.91 11.25 -2.19
C LEU A 210 -20.26 11.03 -1.48
N LYS A 211 -21.31 10.65 -2.24
CA LYS A 211 -22.61 10.38 -1.67
C LYS A 211 -22.64 8.93 -1.21
N GLY A 212 -22.77 8.71 0.10
CA GLY A 212 -23.00 7.39 0.66
C GLY A 212 -24.25 6.75 0.09
N ALA A 213 -24.22 5.45 -0.20
CA ALA A 213 -25.41 4.71 -0.57
C ALA A 213 -26.28 4.48 0.66
N ALA A 214 -27.62 4.55 0.47
CA ALA A 214 -28.59 4.28 1.54
C ALA A 214 -28.57 2.80 2.00
N HIS A 215 -27.97 1.91 1.22
CA HIS A 215 -27.87 0.49 1.48
C HIS A 215 -26.45 -0.02 1.18
N ARG A 216 -26.02 -1.07 1.90
CA ARG A 216 -24.76 -1.79 1.59
C ARG A 216 -24.84 -2.35 0.16
N CYS A 217 -23.90 -1.99 -0.65
CA CYS A 217 -23.84 -2.35 -2.06
C CYS A 217 -22.39 -2.53 -2.49
N ASN A 218 -22.06 -3.69 -3.01
CA ASN A 218 -20.68 -4.00 -3.43
C ASN A 218 -20.26 -3.20 -4.67
N PHE A 219 -21.19 -2.86 -5.56
CA PHE A 219 -20.93 -2.14 -6.81
C PHE A 219 -21.32 -0.65 -6.75
N CYS A 220 -21.40 -0.07 -5.56
CA CYS A 220 -21.66 1.35 -5.42
C CYS A 220 -20.45 2.19 -5.83
N LEU A 221 -20.69 3.29 -6.53
CA LEU A 221 -19.65 4.20 -7.02
C LEU A 221 -18.80 4.82 -5.90
N GLN A 222 -19.26 4.80 -4.66
CA GLN A 222 -18.49 5.23 -3.49
C GLN A 222 -17.32 4.31 -3.19
N HIS A 223 -17.38 3.03 -3.57
CA HIS A 223 -16.35 2.02 -3.41
C HIS A 223 -15.37 1.97 -4.58
N LEU A 224 -15.63 2.72 -5.64
CA LEU A 224 -14.75 2.85 -6.80
C LEU A 224 -13.98 4.17 -6.69
N ILE A 225 -12.66 4.08 -6.65
CA ILE A 225 -11.74 5.20 -6.54
C ILE A 225 -10.96 5.27 -7.85
N ALA A 226 -11.10 6.39 -8.58
CA ALA A 226 -10.26 6.68 -9.73
C ALA A 226 -9.07 7.53 -9.31
N GLY A 227 -7.91 7.25 -9.87
CA GLY A 227 -6.68 7.95 -9.56
C GLY A 227 -5.76 8.07 -10.77
N VAL A 228 -4.69 8.79 -10.57
CA VAL A 228 -3.55 8.85 -11.47
C VAL A 228 -2.29 8.91 -10.64
N GLU A 229 -1.29 8.15 -11.04
CA GLU A 229 0.07 8.23 -10.51
C GLU A 229 1.02 8.76 -11.57
N MET A 230 2.08 9.42 -11.13
CA MET A 230 3.22 9.80 -11.94
C MET A 230 4.48 9.54 -11.12
N TYR A 231 5.39 8.76 -11.63
CA TYR A 231 6.58 8.38 -10.90
C TYR A 231 7.80 8.18 -11.82
N GLY A 232 8.97 8.12 -11.21
CA GLY A 232 10.22 7.91 -11.93
C GLY A 232 11.44 8.31 -11.13
N GLY A 233 12.59 8.12 -11.73
CA GLY A 233 13.87 8.44 -11.15
C GLY A 233 14.27 9.90 -11.25
N LEU A 234 15.14 10.30 -10.33
CA LEU A 234 15.81 11.60 -10.34
C LEU A 234 17.33 11.46 -10.51
N GLY A 235 17.81 10.25 -10.86
CA GLY A 235 19.22 9.96 -10.99
C GLY A 235 19.94 9.80 -9.67
N ASP A 236 21.26 9.85 -9.72
CA ASP A 236 22.12 9.66 -8.56
C ASP A 236 22.68 10.98 -8.00
N ARG A 237 23.44 10.88 -6.90
CA ARG A 237 24.08 12.05 -6.27
C ARG A 237 25.10 12.78 -7.15
N TYR A 238 25.57 12.19 -8.25
CA TYR A 238 26.53 12.79 -9.17
C TYR A 238 25.87 13.36 -10.42
N SER A 239 24.70 12.79 -10.78
CA SER A 239 23.92 13.16 -11.97
C SER A 239 22.45 13.27 -11.58
N PHE A 240 22.12 14.26 -10.76
CA PHE A 240 20.74 14.48 -10.29
C PHE A 240 19.94 15.25 -11.34
N GLY A 241 18.78 14.73 -11.71
CA GLY A 241 17.85 15.36 -12.66
C GLY A 241 16.93 14.34 -13.34
N LEU A 242 16.13 14.83 -14.27
CA LEU A 242 15.15 14.02 -15.02
C LEU A 242 15.75 13.39 -16.31
N HIS A 243 17.04 13.55 -16.52
CA HIS A 243 17.73 13.01 -17.71
C HIS A 243 18.25 11.62 -17.43
N ASN A 244 18.12 10.73 -18.42
CA ASN A 244 18.56 9.35 -18.36
C ASN A 244 17.89 8.54 -17.21
N THR A 245 16.67 8.89 -16.89
CA THR A 245 15.85 8.20 -15.87
C THR A 245 14.50 7.83 -16.45
N SER A 246 13.91 6.76 -15.95
CA SER A 246 12.57 6.32 -16.35
C SER A 246 11.49 7.21 -15.75
N HIS A 247 10.44 7.47 -16.50
CA HIS A 247 9.26 8.22 -16.04
C HIS A 247 7.99 7.60 -16.58
N TYR A 248 6.96 7.56 -15.75
CA TYR A 248 5.68 6.91 -16.04
C TYR A 248 4.49 7.77 -15.67
N VAL A 249 3.38 7.55 -16.36
CA VAL A 249 2.05 8.02 -15.96
C VAL A 249 1.10 6.83 -15.95
N ALA A 250 0.31 6.70 -14.90
CA ALA A 250 -0.47 5.54 -14.60
C ALA A 250 -1.88 5.93 -14.10
N PRO A 251 -2.89 6.00 -14.98
CA PRO A 251 -4.27 6.11 -14.54
C PRO A 251 -4.73 4.79 -13.93
N GLY A 252 -5.35 4.86 -12.75
CA GLY A 252 -5.75 3.68 -11.98
C GLY A 252 -7.20 3.71 -11.53
N LEU A 253 -7.70 2.53 -11.20
CA LEU A 253 -9.00 2.31 -10.57
C LEU A 253 -8.82 1.31 -9.42
N ALA A 254 -9.25 1.70 -8.22
CA ALA A 254 -9.37 0.83 -7.07
C ALA A 254 -10.84 0.58 -6.74
N TRP A 255 -11.13 -0.63 -6.30
CA TRP A 255 -12.48 -1.05 -5.90
C TRP A 255 -12.42 -1.72 -4.53
N ASN A 256 -12.83 -0.95 -3.50
CA ASN A 256 -12.82 -1.36 -2.11
C ASN A 256 -14.18 -1.94 -1.74
N LEU A 257 -14.23 -3.22 -1.43
CA LEU A 257 -15.47 -3.90 -1.06
C LEU A 257 -15.70 -3.87 0.45
N PRO A 258 -16.94 -3.69 0.91
CA PRO A 258 -17.28 -3.75 2.33
C PRO A 258 -16.99 -5.11 3.01
N SER A 259 -16.57 -6.10 2.24
CA SER A 259 -16.17 -7.43 2.71
C SER A 259 -14.68 -7.56 3.04
N GLY A 260 -13.90 -6.48 2.94
CA GLY A 260 -12.46 -6.47 3.16
C GLY A 260 -11.63 -6.84 1.91
N TRP A 261 -12.26 -7.03 0.74
CA TRP A 261 -11.54 -7.19 -0.51
C TRP A 261 -11.29 -5.85 -1.19
N THR A 262 -10.07 -5.65 -1.66
CA THR A 262 -9.70 -4.54 -2.55
C THR A 262 -9.13 -5.09 -3.85
N PHE A 263 -9.53 -4.48 -4.96
CA PHE A 263 -8.98 -4.77 -6.29
C PHE A 263 -8.46 -3.48 -6.90
N ARG A 264 -7.27 -3.56 -7.50
CA ARG A 264 -6.61 -2.41 -8.18
C ARG A 264 -6.28 -2.81 -9.61
N ILE A 265 -6.40 -1.87 -10.54
CA ILE A 265 -5.95 -2.02 -11.92
C ILE A 265 -5.38 -0.71 -12.43
N GLU A 266 -4.22 -0.77 -13.07
CA GLU A 266 -3.45 0.38 -13.47
C GLU A 266 -2.65 0.12 -14.75
N PRO A 267 -3.15 0.53 -15.91
CA PRO A 267 -2.34 0.65 -17.11
C PRO A 267 -1.34 1.80 -16.96
N THR A 268 -0.06 1.50 -17.12
CA THR A 268 1.04 2.43 -16.95
C THR A 268 1.76 2.67 -18.26
N PHE A 269 2.06 3.91 -18.58
CA PHE A 269 2.67 4.32 -19.83
C PHE A 269 4.02 4.98 -19.58
N GLY A 270 5.08 4.45 -20.20
CA GLY A 270 6.40 5.06 -20.18
C GLY A 270 6.44 6.35 -20.98
N LEU A 271 7.03 7.39 -20.40
CA LEU A 271 7.05 8.75 -20.98
C LEU A 271 8.30 9.02 -21.82
N ASN A 272 9.33 8.18 -21.72
CA ASN A 272 10.57 8.35 -22.45
C ASN A 272 11.19 6.99 -22.84
N ASP A 273 12.36 7.03 -23.49
CA ASP A 273 13.02 5.83 -24.00
C ASP A 273 13.69 5.00 -22.90
N GLN A 274 13.88 5.58 -21.70
CA GLN A 274 14.42 4.88 -20.53
C GLN A 274 13.34 4.08 -19.77
N SER A 275 12.08 4.27 -20.14
CA SER A 275 10.95 3.61 -19.48
C SER A 275 10.53 2.35 -20.20
N HIS A 276 9.95 1.39 -19.49
CA HIS A 276 9.13 0.36 -20.11
C HIS A 276 8.09 1.01 -21.03
N GLN A 277 7.80 0.42 -22.15
CA GLN A 277 6.82 0.99 -23.07
C GLN A 277 5.42 1.02 -22.47
N PHE A 278 5.04 -0.09 -21.83
CA PHE A 278 3.74 -0.27 -21.21
C PHE A 278 3.83 -1.31 -20.10
N LEU A 279 3.17 -1.01 -18.98
CA LEU A 279 2.94 -1.96 -17.90
C LEU A 279 1.43 -2.06 -17.65
N LEU A 280 0.92 -3.26 -17.49
CA LEU A 280 -0.42 -3.48 -16.96
C LEU A 280 -0.30 -4.07 -15.57
N ARG A 281 -0.66 -3.28 -14.57
CA ARG A 281 -0.64 -3.68 -13.17
C ARG A 281 -2.04 -3.98 -12.69
N TRP A 282 -2.17 -5.01 -11.88
CA TRP A 282 -3.38 -5.27 -11.13
C TRP A 282 -3.03 -5.96 -9.81
N GLY A 283 -3.87 -5.75 -8.83
CA GLY A 283 -3.71 -6.35 -7.51
C GLY A 283 -5.04 -6.73 -6.91
N ALA A 284 -5.00 -7.67 -6.00
CA ALA A 284 -6.11 -8.07 -5.15
C ALA A 284 -5.60 -8.26 -3.73
N SER A 285 -6.28 -7.65 -2.77
CA SER A 285 -5.95 -7.77 -1.36
C SER A 285 -7.16 -8.17 -0.52
N TYR A 286 -6.89 -8.72 0.64
CA TYR A 286 -7.90 -9.04 1.66
C TYR A 286 -7.40 -8.70 3.06
N GLU A 287 -8.15 -7.87 3.77
CA GLU A 287 -7.88 -7.50 5.15
C GLU A 287 -8.53 -8.49 6.14
N PHE A 288 -7.72 -9.04 7.03
CA PHE A 288 -8.11 -9.85 8.18
C PHE A 288 -8.16 -8.97 9.43
N SER A 289 -9.25 -8.24 9.62
CA SER A 289 -9.44 -7.37 10.79
C SER A 289 -9.36 -8.18 12.10
N GLY A 290 -8.60 -7.66 13.07
CA GLY A 290 -8.42 -8.30 14.37
C GLY A 290 -7.61 -9.61 14.35
N PHE A 291 -6.78 -9.82 13.33
CA PHE A 291 -5.89 -11.00 13.19
C PHE A 291 -5.03 -11.22 14.44
N GLY A 292 -4.44 -10.15 14.99
CA GLY A 292 -3.58 -10.21 16.19
C GLY A 292 -4.32 -10.73 17.41
N GLU A 293 -5.57 -10.37 17.63
CA GLU A 293 -6.40 -10.90 18.73
C GLU A 293 -6.71 -12.39 18.52
N THR A 294 -7.01 -12.77 17.29
CA THR A 294 -7.27 -14.18 16.94
C THR A 294 -6.06 -15.05 17.24
N VAL A 295 -4.88 -14.62 16.85
CA VAL A 295 -3.60 -15.32 17.12
C VAL A 295 -3.34 -15.39 18.62
N GLN A 296 -3.49 -14.29 19.36
CA GLN A 296 -3.31 -14.30 20.82
C GLN A 296 -4.28 -15.28 21.54
N ASN A 297 -5.52 -15.35 21.07
CA ASN A 297 -6.53 -16.24 21.66
C ASN A 297 -6.21 -17.72 21.39
N LEU A 298 -5.67 -18.06 20.23
CA LEU A 298 -5.19 -19.41 19.93
C LEU A 298 -4.08 -19.85 20.89
N PHE A 299 -3.16 -18.97 21.23
CA PHE A 299 -2.08 -19.28 22.18
C PHE A 299 -2.55 -19.29 23.65
N LYS A 300 -3.56 -18.51 24.01
CA LYS A 300 -4.12 -18.51 25.38
C LYS A 300 -4.99 -19.73 25.65
N GLY A 301 -5.71 -20.25 24.64
CA GLY A 301 -6.57 -21.44 24.76
C GLY A 301 -5.79 -22.76 24.94
N HIS A 302 -4.47 -22.76 24.85
CA HIS A 302 -3.59 -23.93 25.03
C HIS A 302 -2.81 -23.91 26.34
N ARG A 303 -3.18 -23.09 27.32
CA ARG A 303 -2.61 -23.23 28.67
C ARG A 303 -3.47 -24.24 29.44
N PRO A 304 -2.86 -25.41 29.83
CA PRO A 304 -3.53 -26.43 30.62
C PRO A 304 -3.89 -25.92 32.04
#